data_1a16236fc604f6c3dfcf97c7dc05d91f
#
_entry.id   1a16236fc604f6c3dfcf97c7dc05d91f
#
_cell.length_a   1.000
_cell.length_b   1.000
_cell.length_c   1.000
_cell.angle_alpha   90.00
_cell.angle_beta   90.00
_cell.angle_gamma   90.00
#
_symmetry.space_group_name_H-M   'P 1'
#
loop_
_entity.id
_entity.type
_entity.pdbx_description
1 polymer ?
#
loop_
_entity_poly.entity_id
_entity_poly.type
_entity_poly.pdbx_seq_one_letter_code
_entity_poly.pdbx_strand_id
1 'polypeptide(L)'
;MNVALSVFLVFATFFAIPILVYGALATPLGIRVPGEDPLAFLASVAVSKLGAAIAFVGLWLMMRYDHADRIWTYVLFWWLMFVLGEIGQAIGPDYSWAEALAGIISESIYLPLAGLIVARLLRD
;
A
#
# COMPACT_ATOMS: atom_id res chain seq x y z
N MET A 1 0.92 7.51 -22.36
CA MET A 1 0.39 7.37 -21.00
C MET A 1 -0.47 6.12 -20.91
N ASN A 2 -0.20 5.24 -19.97
CA ASN A 2 -0.95 3.98 -19.79
C ASN A 2 -1.54 3.88 -18.37
N VAL A 3 -2.73 4.45 -18.21
CA VAL A 3 -3.42 4.53 -16.91
C VAL A 3 -3.78 3.12 -16.38
N ALA A 4 -4.31 2.26 -17.25
CA ALA A 4 -4.70 0.91 -16.85
C ALA A 4 -3.51 0.09 -16.37
N LEU A 5 -2.38 0.15 -17.08
CA LEU A 5 -1.14 -0.50 -16.66
C LEU A 5 -0.63 0.07 -15.33
N SER A 6 -0.72 1.39 -15.14
CA SER A 6 -0.31 2.03 -13.88
C SER A 6 -1.15 1.54 -12.71
N VAL A 7 -2.47 1.48 -12.86
CA VAL A 7 -3.37 0.93 -11.82
C VAL A 7 -3.03 -0.52 -11.52
N PHE A 8 -2.83 -1.33 -12.55
CA PHE A 8 -2.49 -2.75 -12.37
C PHE A 8 -1.17 -2.92 -11.62
N LEU A 9 -0.12 -2.21 -12.02
CA LEU A 9 1.20 -2.34 -11.37
C LEU A 9 1.21 -1.76 -9.95
N VAL A 10 0.52 -0.65 -9.70
CA VAL A 10 0.37 -0.11 -8.34
C VAL A 10 -0.42 -1.09 -7.48
N PHE A 11 -1.52 -1.65 -7.99
CA PHE A 11 -2.27 -2.70 -7.29
C PHE A 11 -1.38 -3.92 -6.99
N ALA A 12 -0.61 -4.38 -7.95
CA ALA A 12 0.28 -5.53 -7.76
C ALA A 12 1.30 -5.28 -6.63
N THR A 13 1.88 -4.08 -6.56
CA THR A 13 2.79 -3.72 -5.46
C THR A 13 2.06 -3.61 -4.12
N PHE A 14 0.91 -2.97 -4.09
CA PHE A 14 0.09 -2.81 -2.87
C PHE A 14 -0.43 -4.13 -2.32
N PHE A 15 -0.60 -5.13 -3.16
CA PHE A 15 -1.09 -6.45 -2.77
C PHE A 15 0.05 -7.43 -2.47
N ALA A 16 1.04 -7.55 -3.36
CA ALA A 16 2.10 -8.54 -3.25
C ALA A 16 3.14 -8.21 -2.16
N ILE A 17 3.56 -6.96 -2.03
CA ILE A 17 4.58 -6.57 -1.05
C ILE A 17 4.13 -6.85 0.40
N PRO A 18 2.92 -6.47 0.85
CA PRO A 18 2.45 -6.85 2.17
C PRO A 18 2.42 -8.36 2.41
N ILE A 19 1.98 -9.15 1.43
CA ILE A 19 1.96 -10.62 1.55
C ILE A 19 3.37 -11.16 1.82
N LEU A 20 4.37 -10.67 1.08
CA LEU A 20 5.76 -11.09 1.24
C LEU A 20 6.32 -10.63 2.60
N VAL A 21 6.06 -9.39 3.01
CA VAL A 21 6.57 -8.85 4.27
C VAL A 21 5.91 -9.53 5.47
N TYR A 22 4.58 -9.66 5.49
CA TYR A 22 3.88 -10.36 6.56
C TYR A 22 4.28 -11.83 6.61
N GLY A 23 4.43 -12.49 5.46
CA GLY A 23 4.91 -13.88 5.39
C GLY A 23 6.31 -14.05 5.99
N ALA A 24 7.23 -13.14 5.68
CA ALA A 24 8.60 -13.17 6.20
C ALA A 24 8.66 -12.83 7.70
N LEU A 25 7.81 -11.93 8.19
CA LEU A 25 7.85 -11.44 9.57
C LEU A 25 6.88 -12.16 10.50
N ALA A 26 5.99 -13.02 9.99
CA ALA A 26 4.98 -13.70 10.81
C ALA A 26 5.61 -14.51 11.95
N THR A 27 6.61 -15.34 11.67
CA THR A 27 7.30 -16.14 12.69
C THR A 27 8.17 -15.29 13.62
N PRO A 28 9.08 -14.41 13.11
CA PRO A 28 9.93 -13.58 13.98
C PRO A 28 9.14 -12.65 14.92
N LEU A 29 8.01 -12.11 14.45
CA LEU A 29 7.20 -11.16 15.22
C LEU A 29 6.01 -11.81 15.94
N GLY A 30 5.79 -13.12 15.78
CA GLY A 30 4.66 -13.82 16.37
C GLY A 30 3.30 -13.37 15.83
N ILE A 31 3.24 -12.97 14.57
CA ILE A 31 1.99 -12.54 13.93
C ILE A 31 1.12 -13.77 13.67
N ARG A 32 -0.14 -13.70 14.10
CA ARG A 32 -1.12 -14.77 13.84
C ARG A 32 -1.62 -14.69 12.40
N VAL A 33 -1.57 -15.82 11.71
CA VAL A 33 -2.17 -15.95 10.38
C VAL A 33 -3.69 -16.02 10.53
N PRO A 34 -4.50 -15.35 9.66
CA PRO A 34 -5.95 -15.45 9.68
C PRO A 34 -6.40 -16.91 9.51
N GLY A 35 -7.20 -17.42 10.48
CA GLY A 35 -7.31 -18.86 10.64
C GLY A 35 -8.40 -19.57 9.84
N GLU A 36 -9.61 -18.99 9.68
CA GLU A 36 -10.76 -19.81 9.28
C GLU A 36 -11.10 -19.76 7.78
N ASP A 37 -10.84 -18.64 7.10
CA ASP A 37 -11.06 -18.49 5.65
C ASP A 37 -9.99 -17.61 5.01
N PRO A 38 -8.82 -18.21 4.66
CA PRO A 38 -7.74 -17.43 4.05
C PRO A 38 -8.11 -16.84 2.69
N LEU A 39 -8.98 -17.47 1.93
CA LEU A 39 -9.40 -16.98 0.62
C LEU A 39 -10.29 -15.73 0.75
N ALA A 40 -11.27 -15.73 1.64
CA ALA A 40 -12.11 -14.57 1.91
C ALA A 40 -11.28 -13.39 2.45
N PHE A 41 -10.32 -13.67 3.33
CA PHE A 41 -9.39 -12.66 3.83
C PHE A 41 -8.56 -12.03 2.69
N LEU A 42 -7.95 -12.85 1.83
CA LEU A 42 -7.17 -12.37 0.69
C LEU A 42 -8.04 -11.58 -0.31
N ALA A 43 -9.27 -12.01 -0.54
CA ALA A 43 -10.22 -11.31 -1.40
C ALA A 43 -10.55 -9.92 -0.83
N SER A 44 -10.79 -9.81 0.48
CA SER A 44 -11.08 -8.53 1.13
C SER A 44 -9.88 -7.57 1.03
N VAL A 45 -8.68 -8.07 1.25
CA VAL A 45 -7.44 -7.29 1.08
C VAL A 45 -7.26 -6.85 -0.38
N ALA A 46 -7.51 -7.74 -1.34
CA ALA A 46 -7.40 -7.42 -2.76
C ALA A 46 -8.35 -6.28 -3.17
N VAL A 47 -9.61 -6.33 -2.74
CA VAL A 47 -10.59 -5.27 -3.03
C VAL A 47 -10.15 -3.93 -2.41
N SER A 48 -9.70 -3.94 -1.16
CA SER A 48 -9.20 -2.74 -0.48
C SER A 48 -7.98 -2.16 -1.19
N LYS A 49 -7.02 -3.00 -1.57
CA LYS A 49 -5.80 -2.56 -2.27
C LYS A 49 -6.07 -2.08 -3.69
N LEU A 50 -7.06 -2.65 -4.36
CA LEU A 50 -7.50 -2.17 -5.67
C LEU A 50 -8.08 -0.75 -5.56
N GLY A 51 -8.93 -0.50 -4.57
CA GLY A 51 -9.46 0.83 -4.29
C GLY A 51 -8.35 1.84 -4.00
N ALA A 52 -7.38 1.47 -3.18
CA ALA A 52 -6.22 2.31 -2.88
C ALA A 52 -5.37 2.60 -4.13
N ALA A 53 -5.15 1.59 -5.00
CA ALA A 53 -4.40 1.76 -6.24
C ALA A 53 -5.11 2.71 -7.23
N ILE A 54 -6.42 2.56 -7.38
CA ILE A 54 -7.22 3.46 -8.22
C ILE A 54 -7.14 4.89 -7.70
N ALA A 55 -7.30 5.08 -6.39
CA ALA A 55 -7.21 6.40 -5.75
C ALA A 55 -5.81 7.00 -5.90
N PHE A 56 -4.76 6.21 -5.68
CA PHE A 56 -3.37 6.65 -5.82
C PHE A 56 -3.08 7.15 -7.23
N VAL A 57 -3.41 6.36 -8.25
CA VAL A 57 -3.21 6.72 -9.65
C VAL A 57 -4.12 7.88 -10.06
N GLY A 58 -5.39 7.85 -9.67
CA GLY A 58 -6.36 8.89 -10.04
C GLY A 58 -6.01 10.26 -9.47
N LEU A 59 -5.65 10.33 -8.20
CA LEU A 59 -5.21 11.59 -7.57
C LEU A 59 -3.92 12.12 -8.18
N TRP A 60 -2.96 11.25 -8.48
CA TRP A 60 -1.75 11.68 -9.18
C TRP A 60 -2.06 12.25 -10.57
N LEU A 61 -2.97 11.63 -11.33
CA LEU A 61 -3.40 12.15 -12.63
C LEU A 61 -3.97 13.57 -12.55
N MET A 62 -4.70 13.87 -11.48
CA MET A 62 -5.27 15.20 -11.27
C MET A 62 -4.20 16.24 -10.90
N MET A 63 -3.16 15.83 -10.18
CA MET A 63 -2.14 16.74 -9.64
C MET A 63 -0.94 16.94 -10.56
N ARG A 64 -0.64 15.99 -11.43
CA ARG A 64 0.64 15.93 -12.16
C ARG A 64 0.92 17.14 -13.08
N TYR A 65 -0.11 17.78 -13.63
CA TYR A 65 0.05 18.91 -14.54
C TYR A 65 0.76 20.09 -13.89
N ASP A 66 0.43 20.35 -12.62
CA ASP A 66 0.98 21.48 -11.89
C ASP A 66 2.11 21.09 -10.91
N HIS A 67 2.25 19.79 -10.62
CA HIS A 67 3.09 19.31 -9.53
C HIS A 67 3.88 18.04 -9.85
N ALA A 68 4.24 17.82 -11.13
CA ALA A 68 4.98 16.62 -11.54
C ALA A 68 6.33 16.44 -10.81
N ASP A 69 6.95 17.55 -10.39
CA ASP A 69 8.17 17.57 -9.58
C ASP A 69 7.97 17.15 -8.12
N ARG A 70 6.72 17.07 -7.66
CA ARG A 70 6.37 16.81 -6.25
C ARG A 70 5.94 15.37 -5.97
N ILE A 71 6.34 14.43 -6.80
CA ILE A 71 5.95 13.03 -6.63
C ILE A 71 6.33 12.49 -5.24
N TRP A 72 7.49 12.85 -4.71
CA TRP A 72 7.93 12.38 -3.40
C TRP A 72 7.15 13.00 -2.24
N THR A 73 6.71 14.24 -2.39
CA THR A 73 5.77 14.87 -1.43
C THR A 73 4.43 14.14 -1.45
N TYR A 74 3.93 13.79 -2.62
CA TYR A 74 2.71 13.00 -2.80
C TYR A 74 2.82 11.62 -2.12
N VAL A 75 3.92 10.91 -2.37
CA VAL A 75 4.21 9.61 -1.73
C VAL A 75 4.30 9.76 -0.21
N LEU A 76 4.93 10.83 0.29
CA LEU A 76 5.06 11.08 1.73
C LEU A 76 3.69 11.25 2.40
N PHE A 77 2.75 11.96 1.80
CA PHE A 77 1.40 12.11 2.36
C PHE A 77 0.65 10.77 2.41
N TRP A 78 0.76 9.95 1.37
CA TRP A 78 0.20 8.60 1.38
C TRP A 78 0.83 7.74 2.47
N TRP A 79 2.13 7.80 2.60
CA TRP A 79 2.87 7.06 3.64
C TRP A 79 2.45 7.49 5.05
N LEU A 80 2.38 8.80 5.31
CA LEU A 80 1.91 9.32 6.61
C LEU A 80 0.50 8.84 6.93
N MET A 81 -0.41 8.88 5.97
CA MET A 81 -1.79 8.42 6.16
C MET A 81 -1.84 6.94 6.53
N PHE A 82 -1.10 6.11 5.84
CA PHE A 82 -1.07 4.67 6.13
C PHE A 82 -0.37 4.34 7.44
N VAL A 83 0.76 4.95 7.73
CA VAL A 83 1.50 4.74 8.99
C VAL A 83 0.66 5.16 10.20
N LEU A 84 0.00 6.30 10.13
CA LEU A 84 -0.91 6.73 11.20
C LEU A 84 -2.12 5.81 11.29
N GLY A 85 -2.59 5.26 10.19
CA GLY A 85 -3.63 4.24 10.18
C GLY A 85 -3.20 2.96 10.90
N GLU A 86 -1.98 2.47 10.66
CA GLU A 86 -1.41 1.31 11.35
C GLU A 86 -1.29 1.56 12.86
N ILE A 87 -0.76 2.71 13.24
CA ILE A 87 -0.62 3.10 14.65
C ILE A 87 -2.01 3.20 15.31
N GLY A 88 -2.96 3.83 14.63
CA GLY A 88 -4.33 3.96 15.12
C GLY A 88 -5.00 2.62 15.36
N GLN A 89 -4.82 1.66 14.44
CA GLN A 89 -5.34 0.30 14.62
C GLN A 89 -4.67 -0.44 15.78
N ALA A 90 -3.35 -0.26 15.95
CA ALA A 90 -2.59 -0.92 17.02
C ALA A 90 -2.93 -0.40 18.44
N ILE A 91 -3.47 0.80 18.55
CA ILE A 91 -4.01 1.32 19.81
C ILE A 91 -5.29 0.58 20.21
N GLY A 92 -6.06 0.11 19.22
CA GLY A 92 -7.27 -0.68 19.43
C GLY A 92 -6.98 -2.13 19.84
N PRO A 93 -8.02 -2.89 20.27
CA PRO A 93 -7.83 -4.23 20.83
C PRO A 93 -7.56 -5.33 19.81
N ASP A 94 -7.91 -5.12 18.53
CA ASP A 94 -7.96 -6.20 17.53
C ASP A 94 -6.77 -6.22 16.57
N TYR A 95 -5.80 -5.35 16.77
CA TYR A 95 -4.63 -5.21 15.90
C TYR A 95 -3.36 -5.05 16.73
N SER A 96 -2.38 -5.94 16.53
CA SER A 96 -1.16 -5.93 17.33
C SER A 96 -0.13 -4.92 16.83
N TRP A 97 0.77 -4.48 17.73
CA TRP A 97 1.92 -3.65 17.36
C TRP A 97 2.88 -4.36 16.40
N ALA A 98 2.97 -5.69 16.49
CA ALA A 98 3.74 -6.50 15.55
C ALA A 98 3.16 -6.42 14.13
N GLU A 99 1.84 -6.50 14.00
CA GLU A 99 1.13 -6.33 12.72
C GLU A 99 1.31 -4.90 12.18
N ALA A 100 1.18 -3.89 13.04
CA ALA A 100 1.43 -2.49 12.66
C ALA A 100 2.87 -2.29 12.15
N LEU A 101 3.86 -2.85 12.81
CA LEU A 101 5.25 -2.77 12.37
C LEU A 101 5.45 -3.42 10.99
N ALA A 102 4.88 -4.61 10.77
CA ALA A 102 4.93 -5.27 9.46
C ALA A 102 4.23 -4.44 8.38
N GLY A 103 3.09 -3.81 8.71
CA GLY A 103 2.37 -2.88 7.83
C GLY A 103 3.22 -1.66 7.46
N ILE A 104 3.83 -1.01 8.43
CA ILE A 104 4.72 0.16 8.22
C ILE A 104 5.92 -0.21 7.34
N ILE A 105 6.53 -1.36 7.56
CA ILE A 105 7.64 -1.85 6.72
C ILE A 105 7.14 -2.05 5.28
N SER A 106 6.00 -2.70 5.10
CA SER A 106 5.39 -2.91 3.77
C SER A 106 5.13 -1.59 3.05
N GLU A 107 4.50 -0.64 3.71
CA GLU A 107 4.15 0.67 3.17
C GLU A 107 5.39 1.49 2.81
N SER A 108 6.45 1.37 3.59
CA SER A 108 7.74 2.01 3.32
C SER A 108 8.46 1.43 2.09
N ILE A 109 8.04 0.26 1.63
CA ILE A 109 8.55 -0.37 0.40
C ILE A 109 7.62 -0.08 -0.77
N TYR A 110 6.32 -0.39 -0.66
CA TYR A 110 5.44 -0.33 -1.82
C TYR A 110 5.02 1.09 -2.22
N LEU A 111 4.92 2.03 -1.30
CA LEU A 111 4.54 3.41 -1.65
C LEU A 111 5.61 4.12 -2.49
N PRO A 112 6.91 4.07 -2.15
CA PRO A 112 7.95 4.58 -3.05
C PRO A 112 7.98 3.90 -4.41
N LEU A 113 7.76 2.57 -4.47
CA LEU A 113 7.67 1.85 -5.75
C LEU A 113 6.48 2.32 -6.58
N ALA A 114 5.31 2.51 -5.97
CA ALA A 114 4.14 3.05 -6.65
C ALA A 114 4.40 4.46 -7.18
N GLY A 115 5.09 5.30 -6.42
CA GLY A 115 5.53 6.62 -6.85
C GLY A 115 6.40 6.57 -8.10
N LEU A 116 7.37 5.66 -8.15
CA LEU A 116 8.21 5.43 -9.33
C LEU A 116 7.41 4.95 -10.54
N ILE A 117 6.44 4.04 -10.33
CA ILE A 117 5.57 3.52 -11.38
C ILE A 117 4.79 4.67 -12.04
N VAL A 118 4.05 5.45 -11.24
CA VAL A 118 3.25 6.55 -11.78
C VAL A 118 4.11 7.65 -12.40
N ALA A 119 5.25 7.97 -11.80
CA ALA A 119 6.17 8.95 -12.34
C ALA A 119 6.74 8.56 -13.70
N ARG A 120 6.90 7.27 -13.98
CA ARG A 120 7.40 6.78 -15.27
C ARG A 120 6.32 6.57 -16.31
N LEU A 121 5.21 5.93 -15.93
CA LEU A 121 4.17 5.53 -16.87
C LEU A 121 3.17 6.62 -17.19
N LEU A 122 3.05 7.63 -16.33
CA LEU A 122 2.13 8.74 -16.50
C LEU A 122 2.84 10.04 -16.91
N ARG A 123 4.07 9.95 -17.40
CA ARG A 123 4.73 11.04 -18.11
C ARG A 123 4.03 11.23 -19.46
N ASP A 124 3.89 12.46 -19.84
CA ASP A 124 3.43 12.85 -21.19
C ASP A 124 4.51 12.62 -22.23
#